data_ede66c66fa8a3bcdf7774a6c8e3fc53c
#
_entry.id   ede66c66fa8a3bcdf7774a6c8e3fc53c
#
_cell.length_a   1.000
_cell.length_b   1.000
_cell.length_c   1.000
_cell.angle_alpha   90.00
_cell.angle_beta   90.00
_cell.angle_gamma   90.00
#
_symmetry.space_group_name_H-M   'P 1'
#
loop_
_entity.id
_entity.type
_entity.pdbx_description
1 polymer ?
#
loop_
_entity_poly.entity_id
_entity_poly.type
_entity_poly.pdbx_seq_one_letter_code
_entity_poly.pdbx_strand_id
1 'polypeptide(L)'
;MKSVTTFDLQYAHRFLNFKGEAQYLHGHTGTLTIEVEDSINTGVNMVFPCNEIKKMAWNILKNFDHALILREDDPLLPAIFDIYEKQGIKNGAPQNTNIGEAFKTELTTAYPNCRIVVTKESMTTEGMIKIVYELLKDKLNISKITFTSGGNIATEEYKIDKTIERCPLCGIALTNGICTKCGYKKA
;
A
#
# COMPACT_ATOMS: atom_id res chain seq x y z
N MET A 1 -18.64 -5.99 12.27
CA MET A 1 -17.58 -5.74 13.27
C MET A 1 -16.31 -5.37 12.52
N LYS A 2 -15.36 -4.68 13.14
CA LYS A 2 -14.14 -4.21 12.47
C LYS A 2 -12.89 -4.83 13.09
N SER A 3 -11.91 -5.14 12.27
CA SER A 3 -10.55 -5.46 12.66
C SER A 3 -9.65 -4.28 12.27
N VAL A 4 -8.82 -3.80 13.19
CA VAL A 4 -7.96 -2.63 13.00
C VAL A 4 -6.49 -3.03 13.09
N THR A 5 -5.69 -2.61 12.14
CA THR A 5 -4.25 -2.91 12.11
C THR A 5 -3.47 -1.64 11.77
N THR A 6 -2.38 -1.40 12.49
CA THR A 6 -1.48 -0.26 12.31
C THR A 6 -0.12 -0.68 11.80
N PHE A 7 0.51 0.20 11.03
CA PHE A 7 1.85 0.04 10.47
C PHE A 7 2.60 1.37 10.58
N ASP A 8 3.84 1.33 11.04
CA ASP A 8 4.74 2.48 10.99
C ASP A 8 5.63 2.38 9.75
N LEU A 9 5.78 3.51 9.06
CA LEU A 9 6.55 3.64 7.83
C LEU A 9 7.54 4.79 7.98
N GLN A 10 8.79 4.53 7.60
CA GLN A 10 9.84 5.54 7.49
C GLN A 10 10.01 5.85 6.00
N TYR A 11 9.87 7.09 5.59
CA TYR A 11 10.02 7.43 4.18
C TYR A 11 10.54 8.85 3.99
N ALA A 12 11.07 9.14 2.81
CA ALA A 12 11.46 10.48 2.41
C ALA A 12 10.72 10.86 1.13
N HIS A 13 10.42 12.14 0.98
CA HIS A 13 9.76 12.68 -0.19
C HIS A 13 10.04 14.18 -0.36
N ARG A 14 9.47 14.76 -1.41
CA ARG A 14 9.28 16.22 -1.56
C ARG A 14 8.04 16.50 -2.40
N PHE A 15 7.53 17.72 -2.29
CA PHE A 15 6.45 18.19 -3.17
C PHE A 15 7.02 19.04 -4.30
N LEU A 16 7.10 18.47 -5.49
CA LEU A 16 7.55 19.18 -6.68
C LEU A 16 6.62 20.37 -6.96
N ASN A 17 7.22 21.55 -7.22
CA ASN A 17 6.51 22.83 -7.48
C ASN A 17 5.72 23.40 -6.28
N PHE A 18 5.93 22.90 -5.08
CA PHE A 18 5.34 23.47 -3.87
C PHE A 18 6.08 24.73 -3.43
N LYS A 19 5.35 25.73 -2.92
CA LYS A 19 5.94 26.94 -2.36
C LYS A 19 6.03 26.81 -0.85
N GLY A 20 7.17 26.39 -0.33
CA GLY A 20 7.40 26.17 1.09
C GLY A 20 8.47 25.12 1.35
N GLU A 21 8.74 24.80 2.62
CA GLU A 21 9.82 23.89 3.02
C GLU A 21 9.64 22.47 2.48
N ALA A 22 8.40 22.03 2.26
CA ALA A 22 8.12 20.71 1.70
C ALA A 22 8.57 20.51 0.23
N GLN A 23 9.05 21.57 -0.45
CA GLN A 23 9.72 21.43 -1.76
C GLN A 23 11.09 20.74 -1.66
N TYR A 24 11.73 20.78 -0.48
CA TYR A 24 13.02 20.13 -0.25
C TYR A 24 12.81 18.66 0.12
N LEU A 25 13.84 17.85 -0.13
CA LEU A 25 13.83 16.47 0.35
C LEU A 25 13.80 16.45 1.88
N HIS A 26 12.83 15.73 2.42
CA HIS A 26 12.68 15.57 3.86
C HIS A 26 12.08 14.21 4.18
N GLY A 27 12.20 13.77 5.42
CA GLY A 27 11.75 12.47 5.87
C GLY A 27 10.66 12.57 6.93
N HIS A 28 9.84 11.53 6.99
CA HIS A 28 8.78 11.36 7.96
C HIS A 28 8.76 9.95 8.56
N THR A 29 8.25 9.89 9.79
CA THR A 29 7.62 8.69 10.32
C THR A 29 6.12 8.84 10.14
N GLY A 30 5.52 7.93 9.40
CA GLY A 30 4.08 7.89 9.19
C GLY A 30 3.46 6.65 9.83
N THR A 31 2.28 6.78 10.43
CA THR A 31 1.49 5.67 10.95
C THR A 31 0.26 5.47 10.09
N LEU A 32 0.17 4.30 9.46
CA LEU A 32 -0.96 3.89 8.64
C LEU A 32 -1.85 2.95 9.46
N THR A 33 -3.14 3.27 9.54
CA THR A 33 -4.17 2.43 10.17
C THR A 33 -5.16 1.96 9.11
N ILE A 34 -5.37 0.65 9.03
CA ILE A 34 -6.33 0.01 8.13
C ILE A 34 -7.43 -0.65 8.96
N GLU A 35 -8.68 -0.26 8.71
CA GLU A 35 -9.86 -0.90 9.27
C GLU A 35 -10.51 -1.81 8.22
N VAL A 36 -10.63 -3.08 8.54
CA VAL A 36 -11.30 -4.08 7.71
C VAL A 36 -12.62 -4.47 8.38
N GLU A 37 -13.71 -4.44 7.64
CA GLU A 37 -15.02 -4.82 8.14
C GLU A 37 -15.54 -6.05 7.40
N ASP A 38 -15.97 -7.06 8.17
CA ASP A 38 -16.62 -8.24 7.61
C ASP A 38 -17.59 -8.87 8.62
N SER A 39 -18.30 -9.92 8.21
CA SER A 39 -19.07 -10.77 9.10
C SER A 39 -18.12 -11.56 10.01
N ILE A 40 -18.57 -11.82 11.24
CA ILE A 40 -17.81 -12.66 12.17
C ILE A 40 -17.84 -14.12 11.66
N ASN A 41 -16.67 -14.72 11.53
CA ASN A 41 -16.58 -16.17 11.37
C ASN A 41 -16.91 -16.83 12.72
N THR A 42 -18.06 -17.49 12.80
CA THR A 42 -18.59 -18.09 14.02
C THR A 42 -17.72 -19.22 14.55
N GLY A 43 -16.91 -19.87 13.71
CA GLY A 43 -16.02 -20.96 14.13
C GLY A 43 -14.81 -20.48 14.96
N VAL A 44 -14.34 -19.24 14.71
CA VAL A 44 -13.17 -18.68 15.40
C VAL A 44 -13.45 -17.33 16.07
N ASN A 45 -14.69 -16.85 15.99
CA ASN A 45 -15.15 -15.58 16.57
C ASN A 45 -14.29 -14.37 16.16
N MET A 46 -13.84 -14.34 14.90
CA MET A 46 -13.04 -13.26 14.32
C MET A 46 -13.70 -12.69 13.07
N VAL A 47 -13.53 -11.39 12.85
CA VAL A 47 -13.91 -10.71 11.60
C VAL A 47 -13.02 -11.19 10.47
N PHE A 48 -11.71 -11.13 10.71
CA PHE A 48 -10.66 -11.54 9.78
C PHE A 48 -9.38 -11.82 10.58
N PRO A 49 -8.58 -12.82 10.25
CA PRO A 49 -7.33 -13.08 10.94
C PRO A 49 -6.37 -11.90 10.84
N CYS A 50 -6.08 -11.23 11.95
CA CYS A 50 -5.22 -10.03 11.98
C CYS A 50 -3.84 -10.28 11.35
N ASN A 51 -3.29 -11.49 11.52
CA ASN A 51 -2.00 -11.86 10.93
C ASN A 51 -2.06 -11.90 9.39
N GLU A 52 -3.18 -12.26 8.80
CA GLU A 52 -3.36 -12.24 7.35
C GLU A 52 -3.50 -10.81 6.83
N ILE A 53 -4.22 -9.94 7.56
CA ILE A 53 -4.25 -8.49 7.23
C ILE A 53 -2.83 -7.94 7.26
N LYS A 54 -2.08 -8.19 8.35
CA LYS A 54 -0.70 -7.74 8.49
C LYS A 54 0.17 -8.23 7.35
N LYS A 55 0.10 -9.50 7.00
CA LYS A 55 0.90 -10.11 5.94
C LYS A 55 0.57 -9.52 4.57
N MET A 56 -0.72 -9.38 4.23
CA MET A 56 -1.14 -8.83 2.93
C MET A 56 -0.77 -7.36 2.80
N ALA A 57 -1.04 -6.55 3.82
CA ALA A 57 -0.70 -5.15 3.83
C ALA A 57 0.83 -4.93 3.83
N TRP A 58 1.59 -5.65 4.66
CA TRP A 58 3.04 -5.50 4.74
C TRP A 58 3.76 -5.89 3.46
N ASN A 59 3.26 -6.87 2.71
CA ASN A 59 3.82 -7.21 1.41
C ASN A 59 3.83 -6.03 0.43
N ILE A 60 2.92 -5.06 0.62
CA ILE A 60 2.84 -3.83 -0.16
C ILE A 60 3.62 -2.72 0.54
N LEU A 61 3.32 -2.47 1.82
CA LEU A 61 3.83 -1.34 2.60
C LEU A 61 5.36 -1.36 2.78
N LYS A 62 5.98 -2.55 2.83
CA LYS A 62 7.45 -2.68 2.89
C LYS A 62 8.19 -2.03 1.74
N ASN A 63 7.52 -1.73 0.61
CA ASN A 63 8.13 -1.01 -0.50
C ASN A 63 8.17 0.51 -0.25
N PHE A 64 7.27 1.02 0.59
CA PHE A 64 7.27 2.42 1.03
C PHE A 64 8.18 2.63 2.24
N ASP A 65 8.36 1.59 3.06
CA ASP A 65 9.17 1.68 4.25
C ASP A 65 10.66 1.82 3.88
N HIS A 66 11.33 2.83 4.46
CA HIS A 66 12.69 3.24 4.13
C HIS A 66 12.88 3.59 2.64
N ALA A 67 11.86 4.12 1.98
CA ALA A 67 11.89 4.48 0.57
C ALA A 67 11.95 5.98 0.35
N LEU A 68 12.54 6.36 -0.79
CA LEU A 68 12.41 7.68 -1.37
C LEU A 68 11.20 7.67 -2.33
N ILE A 69 10.24 8.56 -2.09
CA ILE A 69 9.01 8.65 -2.87
C ILE A 69 9.04 9.95 -3.66
N LEU A 70 9.03 9.85 -4.98
CA LEU A 70 9.08 11.00 -5.87
C LEU A 70 8.01 10.90 -6.97
N ARG A 71 7.55 12.04 -7.44
CA ARG A 71 6.65 12.11 -8.58
C ARG A 71 7.38 11.74 -9.88
N GLU A 72 6.68 11.14 -10.86
CA GLU A 72 7.28 10.60 -12.09
C GLU A 72 7.99 11.65 -12.95
N ASP A 73 7.59 12.93 -12.85
CA ASP A 73 8.21 14.05 -13.55
C ASP A 73 9.24 14.81 -12.69
N ASP A 74 9.63 14.25 -11.54
CA ASP A 74 10.62 14.89 -10.68
C ASP A 74 12.02 14.84 -11.32
N PRO A 75 12.67 15.99 -11.56
CA PRO A 75 13.99 16.05 -12.18
C PRO A 75 15.11 15.38 -11.36
N LEU A 76 14.86 15.06 -10.09
CA LEU A 76 15.81 14.29 -9.28
C LEU A 76 15.83 12.80 -9.65
N LEU A 77 14.74 12.24 -10.19
CA LEU A 77 14.66 10.81 -10.49
C LEU A 77 15.78 10.32 -11.40
N PRO A 78 16.01 10.90 -12.60
CA PRO A 78 17.07 10.42 -13.48
C PRO A 78 18.46 10.56 -12.86
N ALA A 79 18.70 11.62 -12.09
CA ALA A 79 19.98 11.84 -11.41
C ALA A 79 20.25 10.78 -10.32
N ILE A 80 19.22 10.46 -9.53
CA ILE A 80 19.34 9.45 -8.46
C ILE A 80 19.53 8.05 -9.06
N PHE A 81 18.79 7.70 -10.12
CA PHE A 81 18.95 6.44 -10.81
C PHE A 81 20.36 6.28 -11.39
N ASP A 82 20.89 7.33 -12.03
CA ASP A 82 22.26 7.34 -12.57
C ASP A 82 23.31 7.13 -11.46
N ILE A 83 23.14 7.79 -10.30
CA ILE A 83 24.03 7.61 -9.15
C ILE A 83 23.99 6.17 -8.65
N TYR A 84 22.78 5.60 -8.49
CA TYR A 84 22.63 4.24 -7.98
C TYR A 84 23.18 3.20 -8.94
N GLU A 85 23.00 3.38 -10.25
CA GLU A 85 23.54 2.51 -11.27
C GLU A 85 25.09 2.52 -11.25
N LYS A 86 25.71 3.70 -11.11
CA LYS A 86 27.16 3.86 -10.95
C LYS A 86 27.70 3.19 -9.69
N GLN A 87 26.88 3.05 -8.66
CA GLN A 87 27.19 2.32 -7.42
C GLN A 87 26.90 0.81 -7.53
N GLY A 88 26.51 0.32 -8.70
CA GLY A 88 26.13 -1.08 -8.90
C GLY A 88 24.74 -1.46 -8.36
N ILE A 89 23.95 -0.50 -7.92
CA ILE A 89 22.57 -0.71 -7.51
C ILE A 89 21.70 -0.65 -8.76
N LYS A 90 21.31 -1.82 -9.26
CA LYS A 90 20.46 -1.90 -10.46
C LYS A 90 19.06 -1.37 -10.15
N ASN A 91 18.71 -0.27 -10.80
CA ASN A 91 17.36 0.28 -10.79
C ASN A 91 16.38 -0.46 -11.70
N GLY A 92 16.76 -1.58 -12.29
CA GLY A 92 15.95 -2.33 -13.26
C GLY A 92 14.45 -2.25 -13.02
N ALA A 93 13.63 -2.49 -14.05
CA ALA A 93 12.18 -2.59 -13.91
C ALA A 93 11.85 -3.34 -12.63
N PRO A 94 10.79 -2.99 -11.88
CA PRO A 94 10.45 -3.65 -10.63
C PRO A 94 10.59 -5.15 -10.85
N GLN A 95 11.70 -5.71 -10.33
CA GLN A 95 12.06 -7.07 -10.71
C GLN A 95 10.95 -7.97 -10.20
N ASN A 96 10.55 -8.87 -11.06
CA ASN A 96 9.65 -9.98 -10.85
C ASN A 96 9.91 -10.79 -9.57
N THR A 97 9.76 -10.14 -8.46
CA THR A 97 9.17 -10.83 -7.33
C THR A 97 7.67 -10.71 -7.58
N ASN A 98 6.89 -11.71 -7.24
CA ASN A 98 5.41 -11.71 -7.35
C ASN A 98 4.71 -10.47 -6.74
N ILE A 99 5.46 -9.50 -6.29
CA ILE A 99 5.09 -8.23 -5.69
C ILE A 99 5.22 -7.08 -6.70
N GLY A 100 6.16 -7.14 -7.65
CA GLY A 100 6.42 -6.04 -8.60
C GLY A 100 5.26 -5.81 -9.56
N GLU A 101 4.66 -6.86 -10.10
CA GLU A 101 3.48 -6.73 -10.96
C GLU A 101 2.23 -6.36 -10.15
N ALA A 102 2.06 -6.95 -8.97
CA ALA A 102 0.94 -6.63 -8.08
C ALA A 102 1.04 -5.21 -7.49
N PHE A 103 2.21 -4.58 -7.53
CA PHE A 103 2.44 -3.23 -7.03
C PHE A 103 2.24 -2.16 -8.09
N LYS A 104 2.36 -2.49 -9.37
CA LYS A 104 2.11 -1.54 -10.47
C LYS A 104 0.62 -1.21 -10.53
N THR A 105 0.30 0.03 -10.19
CA THR A 105 -0.99 0.64 -10.47
C THR A 105 -0.77 1.82 -11.42
N GLU A 106 -1.86 2.41 -11.90
CA GLU A 106 -1.75 3.69 -12.63
C GLU A 106 -1.15 4.80 -11.77
N LEU A 107 -1.17 4.64 -10.44
CA LEU A 107 -0.76 5.65 -9.47
C LEU A 107 0.70 5.54 -9.06
N THR A 108 1.32 4.35 -9.16
CA THR A 108 2.64 4.13 -8.58
C THR A 108 3.41 2.97 -9.22
N THR A 109 4.73 3.07 -9.17
CA THR A 109 5.68 2.01 -9.53
C THR A 109 6.78 1.94 -8.48
N ALA A 110 7.02 0.77 -7.90
CA ALA A 110 8.11 0.56 -6.95
C ALA A 110 9.35 -0.02 -7.61
N TYR A 111 10.50 0.44 -7.15
CA TYR A 111 11.84 -0.07 -7.47
C TYR A 111 12.49 -0.59 -6.19
N PRO A 112 12.19 -1.83 -5.76
CA PRO A 112 12.58 -2.35 -4.45
C PRO A 112 14.09 -2.38 -4.22
N ASN A 113 14.89 -2.63 -5.27
CA ASN A 113 16.34 -2.76 -5.15
C ASN A 113 17.04 -1.45 -4.78
N CYS A 114 16.49 -0.31 -5.20
CA CYS A 114 17.02 1.01 -4.86
C CYS A 114 16.13 1.78 -3.88
N ARG A 115 15.10 1.16 -3.34
CA ARG A 115 14.16 1.78 -2.39
C ARG A 115 13.56 3.09 -2.90
N ILE A 116 13.17 3.11 -4.17
CA ILE A 116 12.49 4.24 -4.80
C ILE A 116 11.07 3.84 -5.15
N VAL A 117 10.12 4.72 -4.83
CA VAL A 117 8.73 4.63 -5.26
C VAL A 117 8.42 5.85 -6.11
N VAL A 118 7.97 5.59 -7.33
CA VAL A 118 7.58 6.63 -8.29
C VAL A 118 6.07 6.73 -8.30
N THR A 119 5.52 7.94 -8.13
CA THR A 119 4.08 8.21 -8.08
C THR A 119 3.67 9.18 -9.18
N LYS A 120 2.43 9.10 -9.68
CA LYS A 120 1.90 10.10 -10.62
C LYS A 120 1.60 11.43 -9.97
N GLU A 121 1.15 11.40 -8.71
CA GLU A 121 0.83 12.58 -7.91
C GLU A 121 1.84 12.74 -6.78
N SER A 122 1.94 13.93 -6.20
CA SER A 122 2.76 14.15 -5.01
C SER A 122 2.26 13.27 -3.85
N MET A 123 3.18 12.65 -3.13
CA MET A 123 2.85 11.81 -1.98
C MET A 123 2.50 12.67 -0.76
N THR A 124 1.25 13.04 -0.68
CA THR A 124 0.63 13.64 0.51
C THR A 124 0.08 12.54 1.42
N THR A 125 -0.44 12.91 2.59
CA THR A 125 -1.15 11.97 3.47
C THR A 125 -2.36 11.36 2.76
N GLU A 126 -3.09 12.13 1.97
CA GLU A 126 -4.24 11.70 1.15
C GLU A 126 -3.80 10.80 0.00
N GLY A 127 -2.68 11.15 -0.66
CA GLY A 127 -2.08 10.34 -1.71
C GLY A 127 -1.69 8.94 -1.23
N MET A 128 -1.12 8.84 -0.02
CA MET A 128 -0.79 7.56 0.60
C MET A 128 -2.04 6.69 0.80
N ILE A 129 -3.11 7.26 1.34
CA ILE A 129 -4.39 6.56 1.54
C ILE A 129 -4.92 6.02 0.21
N LYS A 130 -4.97 6.88 -0.83
CA LYS A 130 -5.47 6.52 -2.16
C LYS A 130 -4.68 5.34 -2.75
N ILE A 131 -3.36 5.40 -2.71
CA ILE A 131 -2.50 4.33 -3.25
C ILE A 131 -2.67 3.02 -2.46
N VAL A 132 -2.66 3.09 -1.14
CA VAL A 132 -2.83 1.90 -0.29
C VAL A 132 -4.18 1.25 -0.52
N TYR A 133 -5.24 2.05 -0.65
CA TYR A 133 -6.57 1.54 -0.97
C TYR A 133 -6.58 0.81 -2.32
N GLU A 134 -6.08 1.43 -3.38
CA GLU A 134 -6.02 0.84 -4.71
C GLU A 134 -5.25 -0.49 -4.74
N LEU A 135 -4.20 -0.62 -3.96
CA LEU A 135 -3.39 -1.83 -3.88
C LEU A 135 -4.02 -2.96 -3.04
N LEU A 136 -4.95 -2.64 -2.16
CA LEU A 136 -5.52 -3.60 -1.20
C LEU A 136 -7.01 -3.88 -1.37
N LYS A 137 -7.76 -3.01 -2.05
CA LYS A 137 -9.24 -3.10 -2.15
C LYS A 137 -9.76 -4.44 -2.66
N ASP A 138 -9.04 -5.09 -3.58
CA ASP A 138 -9.42 -6.40 -4.12
C ASP A 138 -9.09 -7.55 -3.16
N LYS A 139 -8.26 -7.29 -2.15
CA LYS A 139 -7.79 -8.31 -1.19
C LYS A 139 -8.49 -8.22 0.15
N LEU A 140 -8.89 -7.01 0.57
CA LEU A 140 -9.44 -6.72 1.89
C LEU A 140 -10.72 -5.89 1.77
N ASN A 141 -11.70 -6.15 2.62
CA ASN A 141 -12.89 -5.32 2.81
C ASN A 141 -12.54 -4.10 3.68
N ILE A 142 -11.83 -3.15 3.09
CA ILE A 142 -11.39 -1.96 3.79
C ILE A 142 -12.59 -1.04 4.00
N SER A 143 -12.90 -0.73 5.26
CA SER A 143 -13.94 0.24 5.63
C SER A 143 -13.37 1.62 5.89
N LYS A 144 -12.09 1.70 6.30
CA LYS A 144 -11.44 2.97 6.58
C LYS A 144 -9.93 2.85 6.50
N ILE A 145 -9.28 3.89 6.01
CA ILE A 145 -7.84 4.08 6.12
C ILE A 145 -7.57 5.43 6.78
N THR A 146 -6.63 5.46 7.70
CA THR A 146 -6.10 6.68 8.31
C THR A 146 -4.59 6.67 8.15
N PHE A 147 -4.02 7.80 7.73
CA PHE A 147 -2.58 8.00 7.68
C PHE A 147 -2.19 9.28 8.41
N THR A 148 -1.31 9.15 9.38
CA THR A 148 -0.76 10.24 10.18
C THR A 148 0.71 10.41 9.87
N SER A 149 1.13 11.62 9.53
CA SER A 149 2.53 11.93 9.22
C SER A 149 2.84 13.40 9.41
N GLY A 150 3.95 13.74 10.06
CA GLY A 150 4.39 15.11 10.25
C GLY A 150 3.36 16.00 10.98
N GLY A 151 2.54 15.45 11.85
CA GLY A 151 1.45 16.16 12.53
C GLY A 151 0.17 16.31 11.71
N ASN A 152 0.16 15.89 10.44
CA ASN A 152 -1.03 15.88 9.59
C ASN A 152 -1.73 14.51 9.67
N ILE A 153 -3.05 14.53 9.58
CA ILE A 153 -3.88 13.32 9.59
C ILE A 153 -4.81 13.38 8.39
N ALA A 154 -4.75 12.38 7.54
CA ALA A 154 -5.77 12.13 6.54
C ALA A 154 -6.54 10.87 6.90
N THR A 155 -7.82 10.85 6.59
CA THR A 155 -8.67 9.68 6.80
C THR A 155 -9.72 9.61 5.71
N GLU A 156 -10.02 8.40 5.25
CA GLU A 156 -11.06 8.15 4.27
C GLU A 156 -11.84 6.89 4.61
N GLU A 157 -13.17 6.96 4.48
CA GLU A 157 -14.09 5.84 4.70
C GLU A 157 -14.59 5.32 3.35
N TYR A 158 -14.61 4.00 3.22
CA TYR A 158 -14.98 3.33 1.98
C TYR A 158 -16.27 2.54 2.15
N LYS A 159 -17.12 2.58 1.13
CA LYS A 159 -18.30 1.72 1.07
C LYS A 159 -17.86 0.31 0.71
N ILE A 160 -18.16 -0.64 1.58
CA ILE A 160 -17.87 -2.05 1.33
C ILE A 160 -18.88 -2.57 0.29
N ASP A 161 -18.36 -3.11 -0.78
CA ASP A 161 -19.17 -3.83 -1.74
C ASP A 161 -19.49 -5.22 -1.18
N LYS A 162 -20.69 -5.34 -0.63
CA LYS A 162 -21.21 -6.59 -0.07
C LYS A 162 -21.60 -7.63 -1.14
N THR A 163 -21.56 -7.26 -2.42
CA THR A 163 -21.83 -8.21 -3.51
C THR A 163 -20.61 -9.08 -3.82
N ILE A 164 -19.41 -8.63 -3.44
CA ILE A 164 -18.19 -9.42 -3.58
C ILE A 164 -18.17 -10.52 -2.53
N GLU A 165 -18.44 -11.74 -2.95
CA GLU A 165 -18.31 -12.91 -2.09
C GLU A 165 -16.84 -13.20 -1.79
N ARG A 166 -16.53 -13.35 -0.50
CA ARG A 166 -15.16 -13.60 -0.05
C ARG A 166 -15.04 -14.96 0.64
N CYS A 167 -13.87 -15.54 0.49
CA CYS A 167 -13.53 -16.80 1.15
C CYS A 167 -13.59 -16.65 2.68
N PRO A 168 -14.38 -17.46 3.40
CA PRO A 168 -14.48 -17.37 4.87
C PRO A 168 -13.18 -17.75 5.59
N LEU A 169 -12.24 -18.43 4.91
CA LEU A 169 -10.98 -18.89 5.50
C LEU A 169 -9.85 -17.88 5.34
N CYS A 170 -9.80 -17.14 4.24
CA CYS A 170 -8.67 -16.25 3.93
C CYS A 170 -9.08 -14.87 3.38
N GLY A 171 -10.38 -14.55 3.33
CA GLY A 171 -10.90 -13.23 3.01
C GLY A 171 -10.76 -12.78 1.54
N ILE A 172 -10.06 -13.53 0.69
CA ILE A 172 -9.90 -13.19 -0.73
C ILE A 172 -11.23 -13.37 -1.46
N ALA A 173 -11.50 -12.48 -2.42
CA ALA A 173 -12.67 -12.59 -3.28
C ALA A 173 -12.72 -13.98 -3.96
N LEU A 174 -13.89 -14.59 -3.96
CA LEU A 174 -14.11 -15.87 -4.64
C LEU A 174 -14.26 -15.64 -6.14
N THR A 175 -13.61 -16.47 -6.93
CA THR A 175 -13.81 -16.53 -8.38
C THR A 175 -14.71 -17.72 -8.68
N ASN A 176 -15.92 -17.49 -9.18
CA ASN A 176 -16.91 -18.54 -9.41
C ASN A 176 -17.15 -19.45 -8.18
N GLY A 177 -17.23 -18.86 -7.00
CA GLY A 177 -17.42 -19.58 -5.74
C GLY A 177 -16.18 -20.34 -5.22
N ILE A 178 -15.02 -20.19 -5.86
CA ILE A 178 -13.78 -20.89 -5.49
C ILE A 178 -12.73 -19.88 -5.04
N CYS A 179 -12.08 -20.18 -3.92
CA CYS A 179 -10.94 -19.42 -3.45
C CYS A 179 -9.65 -19.87 -4.15
N THR A 180 -9.04 -18.98 -4.91
CA THR A 180 -7.79 -19.27 -5.64
C THR A 180 -6.58 -19.46 -4.72
N LYS A 181 -6.65 -18.99 -3.46
CA LYS A 181 -5.56 -19.11 -2.48
C LYS A 181 -5.59 -20.43 -1.69
N CYS A 182 -6.74 -20.82 -1.14
CA CYS A 182 -6.84 -21.97 -0.23
C CYS A 182 -7.69 -23.11 -0.76
N GLY A 183 -8.25 -22.98 -1.97
CA GLY A 183 -9.08 -24.02 -2.58
C GLY A 183 -10.49 -24.15 -1.98
N TYR A 184 -10.90 -23.27 -1.04
CA TYR A 184 -12.27 -23.29 -0.50
C TYR A 184 -13.27 -23.18 -1.65
N LYS A 185 -14.29 -24.03 -1.60
CA LYS A 185 -15.43 -24.01 -2.51
C LYS A 185 -16.68 -23.65 -1.71
N LYS A 186 -17.42 -22.66 -2.20
CA LYS A 186 -18.75 -22.38 -1.68
C LYS A 186 -19.67 -23.55 -2.02
N ALA A 187 -20.37 -24.05 -1.03
CA ALA A 187 -21.38 -25.09 -1.18
C ALA A 187 -22.61 -24.55 -1.92
#